data_547b98d1acf4a02010712bbacf36fc5c
#
_entry.id   547b98d1acf4a02010712bbacf36fc5c
#
_cell.length_a   1.000
_cell.length_b   1.000
_cell.length_c   1.000
_cell.angle_alpha   90.00
_cell.angle_beta   90.00
_cell.angle_gamma   90.00
#
_symmetry.space_group_name_H-M   'P 1'
#
loop_
_entity.id
_entity.type
_entity.pdbx_description
1 polymer ?
#
loop_
_entity_poly.entity_id
_entity_poly.type
_entity_poly.pdbx_seq_one_letter_code
_entity_poly.pdbx_strand_id
1 'polypeptide(L)'
;MAIKFSFNKLRTAVSSFLDGTDTSGASLEVGEHAVYVPKMRSAKIIQSIGADVSLTAEDSGKLLNFNVASGATVTLPAAAGTGIEYHFVVLTTVTSNNYIVQVTGDDTIDGMILNCDDDSSDAVAIWKTAAASDTITLNGGTTGGIIGDTFKLTDIAADQWLLHAGSTSATGTVATPFSAAVS
;
A
#
# COMPACT_ATOMS: atom_id res chain seq x y z
N MET A 1 2.31 -39.45 -27.33
CA MET A 1 2.50 -38.58 -28.53
C MET A 1 3.33 -37.39 -28.08
N ALA A 2 4.59 -37.25 -28.50
CA ALA A 2 5.46 -36.14 -28.08
C ALA A 2 5.21 -34.96 -29.00
N ILE A 3 4.73 -33.85 -28.43
CA ILE A 3 4.56 -32.59 -29.18
C ILE A 3 5.92 -31.92 -29.30
N LYS A 4 6.48 -31.94 -30.52
CA LYS A 4 7.73 -31.18 -30.81
C LYS A 4 7.39 -29.72 -31.03
N PHE A 5 7.66 -28.85 -30.05
CA PHE A 5 7.64 -27.41 -30.26
C PHE A 5 8.93 -26.94 -30.96
N SER A 6 8.80 -26.14 -32.02
CA SER A 6 9.94 -25.44 -32.57
C SER A 6 10.43 -24.40 -31.57
N PHE A 7 11.72 -24.44 -31.21
CA PHE A 7 12.33 -23.53 -30.26
C PHE A 7 12.10 -22.03 -30.61
N ASN A 8 12.01 -21.71 -31.88
CA ASN A 8 11.71 -20.36 -32.36
C ASN A 8 10.25 -19.91 -32.06
N LYS A 9 9.27 -20.83 -32.15
CA LYS A 9 7.88 -20.51 -31.82
C LYS A 9 7.69 -20.29 -30.32
N LEU A 10 8.36 -21.09 -29.50
CA LEU A 10 8.33 -20.91 -28.04
C LEU A 10 8.98 -19.58 -27.63
N ARG A 11 10.12 -19.24 -28.26
CA ARG A 11 10.82 -17.97 -28.00
C ARG A 11 9.97 -16.74 -28.38
N THR A 12 9.25 -16.78 -29.49
CA THR A 12 8.37 -15.69 -29.92
C THR A 12 7.16 -15.54 -28.99
N ALA A 13 6.54 -16.64 -28.58
CA ALA A 13 5.39 -16.63 -27.66
C ALA A 13 5.78 -16.06 -26.27
N VAL A 14 6.93 -16.48 -25.74
CA VAL A 14 7.43 -15.96 -24.46
C VAL A 14 7.84 -14.48 -24.57
N SER A 15 8.40 -14.05 -25.69
CA SER A 15 8.77 -12.64 -25.90
C SER A 15 7.52 -11.76 -25.96
N SER A 16 6.49 -12.13 -26.71
CA SER A 16 5.26 -11.33 -26.82
C SER A 16 4.48 -11.27 -25.51
N PHE A 17 4.53 -12.32 -24.70
CA PHE A 17 3.96 -12.31 -23.36
C PHE A 17 4.70 -11.35 -22.41
N LEU A 18 6.04 -11.33 -22.46
CA LEU A 18 6.87 -10.51 -21.56
C LEU A 18 6.89 -9.01 -21.96
N ASP A 19 6.66 -8.67 -23.23
CA ASP A 19 6.59 -7.29 -23.70
C ASP A 19 5.17 -6.71 -23.74
N GLY A 20 4.18 -7.49 -23.27
CA GLY A 20 2.78 -7.06 -23.19
C GLY A 20 2.07 -6.94 -24.54
N THR A 21 2.63 -7.48 -25.61
CA THR A 21 2.01 -7.45 -26.95
C THR A 21 1.03 -8.62 -27.17
N ASP A 22 0.98 -9.59 -26.27
CA ASP A 22 0.03 -10.71 -26.34
C ASP A 22 -1.34 -10.28 -25.81
N THR A 23 -2.29 -10.11 -26.72
CA THR A 23 -3.69 -9.78 -26.42
C THR A 23 -4.60 -11.01 -26.43
N SER A 24 -4.05 -12.21 -26.53
CA SER A 24 -4.83 -13.48 -26.69
C SER A 24 -5.50 -13.97 -25.40
N GLY A 25 -5.20 -13.36 -24.25
CA GLY A 25 -5.70 -13.79 -22.94
C GLY A 25 -5.06 -15.09 -22.45
N ALA A 26 -3.98 -15.53 -23.09
CA ALA A 26 -3.24 -16.72 -22.64
C ALA A 26 -2.45 -16.40 -21.37
N SER A 27 -2.57 -17.22 -20.34
CA SER A 27 -1.73 -17.18 -19.15
C SER A 27 -0.50 -18.06 -19.33
N LEU A 28 0.67 -17.59 -18.88
CA LEU A 28 1.86 -18.43 -18.74
C LEU A 28 1.73 -19.21 -17.42
N GLU A 29 1.28 -20.45 -17.48
CA GLU A 29 1.38 -21.35 -16.33
C GLU A 29 2.83 -21.80 -16.16
N VAL A 30 3.46 -21.33 -15.11
CA VAL A 30 4.78 -21.80 -14.67
C VAL A 30 4.51 -22.88 -13.63
N GLY A 31 4.77 -24.15 -13.99
CA GLY A 31 4.69 -25.26 -13.05
C GLY A 31 5.66 -25.07 -11.86
N GLU A 32 5.85 -26.09 -11.02
CA GLU A 32 6.61 -26.05 -9.75
C GLU A 32 8.07 -25.54 -9.84
N HIS A 33 8.53 -25.12 -11.00
CA HIS A 33 9.89 -24.62 -11.22
C HIS A 33 9.90 -23.11 -11.40
N ALA A 34 10.69 -22.42 -10.58
CA ALA A 34 10.92 -21.01 -10.70
C ALA A 34 11.54 -20.65 -12.06
N VAL A 35 10.90 -19.74 -12.80
CA VAL A 35 11.51 -19.14 -13.99
C VAL A 35 12.49 -18.07 -13.52
N TYR A 36 13.79 -18.36 -13.65
CA TYR A 36 14.82 -17.34 -13.46
C TYR A 36 14.91 -16.47 -14.72
N VAL A 37 14.44 -15.23 -14.64
CA VAL A 37 14.62 -14.23 -15.70
C VAL A 37 15.76 -13.29 -15.30
N PRO A 38 16.97 -13.48 -15.80
CA PRO A 38 18.08 -12.56 -15.52
C PRO A 38 17.75 -11.21 -16.13
N LYS A 39 17.74 -10.15 -15.33
CA LYS A 39 17.45 -8.75 -15.71
C LYS A 39 15.97 -8.31 -15.71
N MET A 40 15.03 -9.06 -15.15
CA MET A 40 13.74 -8.47 -14.83
C MET A 40 13.91 -7.42 -13.73
N ARG A 41 13.85 -6.15 -14.08
CA ARG A 41 13.73 -5.05 -13.13
C ARG A 41 12.24 -4.87 -12.86
N SER A 42 11.77 -5.32 -11.71
CA SER A 42 10.45 -4.97 -11.23
C SER A 42 10.50 -3.54 -10.68
N ALA A 43 10.13 -2.57 -11.48
CA ALA A 43 9.83 -1.25 -10.97
C ALA A 43 8.41 -1.28 -10.39
N LYS A 44 8.23 -0.77 -9.16
CA LYS A 44 6.88 -0.58 -8.63
C LYS A 44 6.13 0.45 -9.46
N ILE A 45 4.87 0.18 -9.77
CA ILE A 45 3.98 1.18 -10.37
C ILE A 45 3.69 2.23 -9.30
N ILE A 46 3.85 3.49 -9.65
CA ILE A 46 3.54 4.63 -8.79
C ILE A 46 2.14 5.13 -9.16
N GLN A 47 1.24 5.19 -8.19
CA GLN A 47 -0.09 5.75 -8.35
C GLN A 47 -0.24 6.98 -7.45
N SER A 48 -0.58 8.11 -8.04
CA SER A 48 -0.81 9.35 -7.28
C SER A 48 -2.24 9.39 -6.74
N ILE A 49 -2.38 9.69 -5.46
CA ILE A 49 -3.66 9.92 -4.78
C ILE A 49 -3.83 11.43 -4.65
N GLY A 50 -4.69 12.00 -5.48
CA GLY A 50 -5.01 13.43 -5.52
C GLY A 50 -6.44 13.76 -5.10
N ALA A 51 -7.25 12.74 -4.76
CA ALA A 51 -8.63 12.84 -4.30
C ALA A 51 -9.04 11.55 -3.59
N ASP A 52 -10.23 11.51 -3.01
CA ASP A 52 -10.78 10.32 -2.38
C ASP A 52 -10.86 9.14 -3.35
N VAL A 53 -10.48 7.95 -2.88
CA VAL A 53 -10.41 6.75 -3.70
C VAL A 53 -10.71 5.50 -2.89
N SER A 54 -11.42 4.54 -3.49
CA SER A 54 -11.53 3.17 -2.99
C SER A 54 -10.54 2.29 -3.75
N LEU A 55 -9.65 1.62 -3.02
CA LEU A 55 -8.68 0.69 -3.61
C LEU A 55 -9.33 -0.65 -3.93
N THR A 56 -8.71 -1.36 -4.86
CA THR A 56 -9.10 -2.71 -5.28
C THR A 56 -7.88 -3.64 -5.23
N ALA A 57 -8.10 -4.94 -5.40
CA ALA A 57 -7.00 -5.92 -5.47
C ALA A 57 -5.99 -5.60 -6.59
N GLU A 58 -6.41 -4.93 -7.68
CA GLU A 58 -5.54 -4.53 -8.79
C GLU A 58 -4.54 -3.41 -8.41
N ASP A 59 -4.78 -2.72 -7.29
CA ASP A 59 -3.87 -1.71 -6.77
C ASP A 59 -2.77 -2.31 -5.88
N SER A 60 -2.84 -3.62 -5.62
CA SER A 60 -1.85 -4.33 -4.82
C SER A 60 -0.44 -4.24 -5.39
N GLY A 61 0.54 -4.04 -4.51
CA GLY A 61 1.95 -3.93 -4.87
C GLY A 61 2.36 -2.59 -5.47
N LYS A 62 1.43 -1.68 -5.75
CA LYS A 62 1.75 -0.31 -6.17
C LYS A 62 2.33 0.52 -5.02
N LEU A 63 3.04 1.59 -5.36
CA LEU A 63 3.42 2.65 -4.44
C LEU A 63 2.39 3.78 -4.56
N LEU A 64 1.61 3.98 -3.51
CA LEU A 64 0.50 4.93 -3.45
C LEU A 64 1.00 6.25 -2.85
N ASN A 65 1.08 7.30 -3.66
CA ASN A 65 1.63 8.58 -3.25
C ASN A 65 0.52 9.57 -2.93
N PHE A 66 0.40 9.99 -1.68
CA PHE A 66 -0.42 11.14 -1.31
C PHE A 66 0.21 12.42 -1.87
N ASN A 67 -0.46 13.03 -2.85
CA ASN A 67 0.07 14.18 -3.60
C ASN A 67 -0.93 15.34 -3.71
N VAL A 68 -1.63 15.63 -2.63
CA VAL A 68 -2.61 16.73 -2.58
C VAL A 68 -2.63 17.37 -1.19
N ALA A 69 -2.29 18.65 -1.08
CA ALA A 69 -2.23 19.36 0.20
C ALA A 69 -3.59 19.49 0.91
N SER A 70 -4.69 19.38 0.18
CA SER A 70 -6.05 19.47 0.73
C SER A 70 -6.55 18.19 1.42
N GLY A 71 -5.74 17.15 1.49
CA GLY A 71 -6.14 15.86 2.05
C GLY A 71 -6.90 14.97 1.07
N ALA A 72 -6.99 13.69 1.42
CA ALA A 72 -7.75 12.68 0.67
C ALA A 72 -8.06 11.48 1.56
N THR A 73 -9.20 10.84 1.32
CA THR A 73 -9.59 9.61 1.97
C THR A 73 -9.35 8.41 1.05
N VAL A 74 -8.65 7.41 1.56
CA VAL A 74 -8.45 6.12 0.91
C VAL A 74 -9.22 5.06 1.67
N THR A 75 -10.15 4.38 0.99
CA THR A 75 -10.89 3.25 1.55
C THR A 75 -10.29 1.95 1.04
N LEU A 76 -9.91 1.06 1.95
CA LEU A 76 -9.40 -0.27 1.64
C LEU A 76 -10.56 -1.21 1.24
N PRO A 77 -10.33 -2.21 0.38
CA PRO A 77 -11.32 -3.27 0.16
C PRO A 77 -11.48 -4.10 1.44
N ALA A 78 -12.56 -4.90 1.51
CA ALA A 78 -12.78 -5.81 2.62
C ALA A 78 -11.63 -6.82 2.76
N ALA A 79 -11.17 -7.02 4.00
CA ALA A 79 -10.11 -7.98 4.30
C ALA A 79 -10.62 -9.42 4.20
N ALA A 80 -9.87 -10.29 3.55
CA ALA A 80 -10.25 -11.69 3.30
C ALA A 80 -9.06 -12.66 3.40
N GLY A 81 -7.90 -12.21 3.88
CA GLY A 81 -6.69 -13.03 3.98
C GLY A 81 -6.05 -13.33 2.62
N THR A 82 -6.16 -12.42 1.68
CA THR A 82 -5.66 -12.60 0.30
C THR A 82 -4.18 -12.33 0.14
N GLY A 83 -3.55 -11.65 1.10
CA GLY A 83 -2.16 -11.22 1.02
C GLY A 83 -1.93 -10.00 0.13
N ILE A 84 -3.00 -9.33 -0.34
CA ILE A 84 -2.84 -8.05 -1.06
C ILE A 84 -2.21 -7.01 -0.13
N GLU A 85 -1.38 -6.11 -0.71
CA GLU A 85 -0.67 -5.12 0.08
C GLU A 85 -0.67 -3.75 -0.59
N TYR A 86 -0.73 -2.71 0.25
CA TYR A 86 -0.70 -1.31 -0.16
C TYR A 86 0.42 -0.58 0.57
N HIS A 87 1.29 0.08 -0.19
CA HIS A 87 2.40 0.86 0.36
C HIS A 87 2.13 2.33 0.12
N PHE A 88 1.95 3.08 1.20
CA PHE A 88 1.66 4.52 1.19
C PHE A 88 2.93 5.33 1.42
N VAL A 89 3.05 6.43 0.71
CA VAL A 89 4.10 7.44 0.88
C VAL A 89 3.47 8.82 0.77
N VAL A 90 3.85 9.74 1.64
CA VAL A 90 3.45 11.15 1.55
C VAL A 90 4.44 11.90 0.66
N LEU A 91 3.97 12.39 -0.47
CA LEU A 91 4.75 13.21 -1.41
C LEU A 91 4.50 14.70 -1.22
N THR A 92 3.32 15.07 -0.73
CA THR A 92 2.95 16.45 -0.42
C THR A 92 2.43 16.51 1.01
N THR A 93 2.97 17.39 1.86
CA THR A 93 2.46 17.59 3.23
C THR A 93 1.01 18.05 3.18
N VAL A 94 0.14 17.40 3.95
CA VAL A 94 -1.26 17.82 4.06
C VAL A 94 -1.35 19.09 4.93
N THR A 95 -2.14 20.05 4.48
CA THR A 95 -2.28 21.36 5.14
C THR A 95 -3.73 21.71 5.50
N SER A 96 -4.69 21.00 4.92
CA SER A 96 -6.12 21.15 5.26
C SER A 96 -6.81 19.81 5.05
N ASN A 97 -7.87 19.53 5.82
CA ASN A 97 -8.41 18.21 6.01
C ASN A 97 -7.29 17.22 6.43
N ASN A 98 -7.37 15.96 6.13
CA ASN A 98 -6.36 14.99 6.53
C ASN A 98 -6.13 14.01 5.38
N TYR A 99 -5.00 13.29 5.39
CA TYR A 99 -4.93 12.02 4.73
C TYR A 99 -5.53 10.96 5.65
N ILE A 100 -6.52 10.27 5.15
CA ILE A 100 -7.24 9.23 5.89
C ILE A 100 -7.08 7.92 5.14
N VAL A 101 -6.66 6.87 5.83
CA VAL A 101 -6.73 5.50 5.33
C VAL A 101 -7.66 4.74 6.24
N GLN A 102 -8.75 4.26 5.71
CA GLN A 102 -9.80 3.58 6.46
C GLN A 102 -10.15 2.23 5.84
N VAL A 103 -10.60 1.32 6.66
CA VAL A 103 -11.10 0.01 6.22
C VAL A 103 -12.57 0.08 5.80
N THR A 104 -13.15 -1.05 5.45
CA THR A 104 -14.57 -1.20 5.09
C THR A 104 -15.27 -2.10 6.09
N GLY A 105 -16.47 -1.73 6.50
CA GLY A 105 -17.29 -2.54 7.41
C GLY A 105 -16.65 -2.73 8.78
N ASP A 106 -16.68 -3.96 9.29
CA ASP A 106 -16.17 -4.34 10.62
C ASP A 106 -14.66 -4.69 10.62
N ASP A 107 -13.96 -4.46 9.52
CA ASP A 107 -12.52 -4.73 9.44
C ASP A 107 -11.72 -3.89 10.44
N THR A 108 -10.59 -4.41 10.88
CA THR A 108 -9.68 -3.73 11.82
C THR A 108 -8.27 -3.64 11.27
N ILE A 109 -7.49 -2.69 11.83
CA ILE A 109 -6.07 -2.50 11.53
C ILE A 109 -5.26 -2.83 12.78
N ASP A 110 -4.39 -3.82 12.70
CA ASP A 110 -3.45 -4.18 13.77
C ASP A 110 -2.01 -3.84 13.40
N GLY A 111 -1.32 -3.15 14.28
CA GLY A 111 0.10 -2.82 14.08
C GLY A 111 0.56 -1.60 14.87
N MET A 112 1.63 -0.96 14.38
CA MET A 112 2.20 0.20 15.04
C MET A 112 2.81 1.19 14.05
N ILE A 113 2.90 2.46 14.47
CA ILE A 113 3.62 3.52 13.76
C ILE A 113 4.63 4.16 14.72
N LEU A 114 5.84 4.39 14.23
CA LEU A 114 6.84 5.26 14.84
C LEU A 114 6.56 6.68 14.37
N ASN A 115 6.33 7.60 15.31
CA ASN A 115 6.14 9.03 15.03
C ASN A 115 7.26 9.83 15.68
N CYS A 116 8.00 10.58 14.88
CA CYS A 116 9.12 11.41 15.31
C CYS A 116 8.75 12.89 15.19
N ASP A 117 8.95 13.62 16.27
CA ASP A 117 8.84 15.08 16.29
C ASP A 117 10.15 15.70 15.77
N ASP A 118 10.05 16.75 14.96
CA ASP A 118 11.20 17.52 14.44
C ASP A 118 11.38 18.88 15.13
N ASP A 119 10.62 19.12 16.20
CA ASP A 119 10.74 20.35 16.98
C ASP A 119 11.86 20.25 18.04
N SER A 120 12.01 21.31 18.82
CA SER A 120 13.04 21.39 19.87
C SER A 120 12.89 20.36 21.03
N SER A 121 11.79 19.62 21.08
CA SER A 121 11.56 18.57 22.08
C SER A 121 12.07 17.21 21.63
N ASP A 122 12.29 17.01 20.32
CA ASP A 122 12.80 15.77 19.70
C ASP A 122 12.09 14.51 20.21
N ALA A 123 10.78 14.58 20.40
CA ALA A 123 10.01 13.48 20.94
C ALA A 123 9.86 12.34 19.92
N VAL A 124 9.96 11.12 20.39
CA VAL A 124 9.70 9.93 19.59
C VAL A 124 8.66 9.09 20.32
N ALA A 125 7.59 8.75 19.63
CA ALA A 125 6.54 7.89 20.15
C ALA A 125 6.29 6.69 19.23
N ILE A 126 5.97 5.55 19.84
CA ILE A 126 5.45 4.40 19.12
C ILE A 126 3.98 4.27 19.48
N TRP A 127 3.13 4.41 18.48
CA TRP A 127 1.70 4.25 18.62
C TRP A 127 1.27 2.86 18.15
N LYS A 128 0.62 2.11 19.01
CA LYS A 128 -0.01 0.83 18.69
C LYS A 128 -1.51 1.03 18.49
N THR A 129 -2.08 0.31 17.53
CA THR A 129 -3.53 0.24 17.33
C THR A 129 -4.24 -0.35 18.55
N ALA A 130 -5.44 0.11 18.84
CA ALA A 130 -6.39 -0.55 19.73
C ALA A 130 -7.17 -1.63 18.96
N ALA A 131 -7.87 -2.51 19.68
CA ALA A 131 -8.60 -3.64 19.08
C ALA A 131 -9.67 -3.22 18.05
N ALA A 132 -10.21 -2.02 18.15
CA ALA A 132 -11.23 -1.48 17.25
C ALA A 132 -10.66 -0.39 16.32
N SER A 133 -9.34 -0.31 16.14
CA SER A 133 -8.76 0.67 15.22
C SER A 133 -9.08 0.27 13.78
N ASP A 134 -9.75 1.14 13.06
CA ASP A 134 -10.18 0.96 11.67
C ASP A 134 -9.71 2.08 10.75
N THR A 135 -9.10 3.13 11.32
CA THR A 135 -8.74 4.35 10.60
C THR A 135 -7.38 4.85 11.03
N ILE A 136 -6.58 5.26 10.04
CA ILE A 136 -5.30 5.98 10.19
C ILE A 136 -5.53 7.41 9.69
N THR A 137 -5.34 8.40 10.55
CA THR A 137 -5.51 9.83 10.22
C THR A 137 -4.20 10.57 10.35
N LEU A 138 -3.73 11.15 9.26
CA LEU A 138 -2.50 11.95 9.17
C LEU A 138 -2.87 13.41 8.93
N ASN A 139 -2.57 14.31 9.88
CA ASN A 139 -3.09 15.67 9.90
C ASN A 139 -2.09 16.76 9.46
N GLY A 140 -0.90 16.36 9.02
CA GLY A 140 0.15 17.29 8.60
C GLY A 140 0.90 17.98 9.75
N GLY A 141 0.60 17.61 11.01
CA GLY A 141 1.17 18.23 12.19
C GLY A 141 1.59 17.20 13.25
N THR A 142 0.63 16.64 13.97
CA THR A 142 0.90 15.81 15.17
C THR A 142 0.85 14.30 14.90
N THR A 143 0.16 13.86 13.85
CA THR A 143 -0.10 12.42 13.56
C THR A 143 0.58 11.93 12.28
N GLY A 144 1.42 12.73 11.66
CA GLY A 144 1.99 12.45 10.36
C GLY A 144 1.29 13.21 9.22
N GLY A 145 1.55 12.81 7.98
CA GLY A 145 1.07 13.49 6.78
C GLY A 145 2.07 14.50 6.23
N ILE A 146 3.33 14.36 6.61
CA ILE A 146 4.47 15.18 6.19
C ILE A 146 5.24 14.45 5.09
N ILE A 147 5.85 15.20 4.17
CA ILE A 147 6.67 14.62 3.10
C ILE A 147 7.68 13.62 3.66
N GLY A 148 7.71 12.41 3.08
CA GLY A 148 8.60 11.33 3.47
C GLY A 148 7.97 10.30 4.40
N ASP A 149 6.83 10.58 4.99
CA ASP A 149 6.10 9.60 5.80
C ASP A 149 5.69 8.39 4.97
N THR A 150 5.78 7.21 5.57
CA THR A 150 5.49 5.95 4.87
C THR A 150 4.96 4.88 5.80
N PHE A 151 4.08 4.04 5.29
CA PHE A 151 3.60 2.83 5.97
C PHE A 151 3.04 1.83 4.94
N LYS A 152 2.85 0.58 5.37
CA LYS A 152 2.33 -0.48 4.52
C LYS A 152 1.25 -1.27 5.26
N LEU A 153 0.19 -1.63 4.54
CA LEU A 153 -0.89 -2.49 5.00
C LEU A 153 -0.94 -3.76 4.17
N THR A 154 -1.18 -4.90 4.81
CA THR A 154 -1.35 -6.22 4.17
C THR A 154 -2.62 -6.87 4.69
N ASP A 155 -3.46 -7.37 3.82
CA ASP A 155 -4.63 -8.21 4.14
C ASP A 155 -4.16 -9.59 4.60
N ILE A 156 -4.31 -9.90 5.91
CA ILE A 156 -3.75 -11.13 6.49
C ILE A 156 -4.81 -12.17 6.88
N ALA A 157 -6.04 -11.76 7.10
CA ALA A 157 -7.15 -12.63 7.48
C ALA A 157 -8.49 -11.95 7.18
N ALA A 158 -9.59 -12.67 7.28
CA ALA A 158 -10.91 -12.05 7.27
C ALA A 158 -10.99 -10.99 8.38
N ASP A 159 -11.53 -9.83 8.04
CA ASP A 159 -11.75 -8.67 8.89
C ASP A 159 -10.46 -8.08 9.51
N GLN A 160 -9.25 -8.40 8.96
CA GLN A 160 -7.98 -7.99 9.57
C GLN A 160 -6.91 -7.53 8.59
N TRP A 161 -6.48 -6.29 8.72
CA TRP A 161 -5.34 -5.68 8.06
C TRP A 161 -4.14 -5.59 9.00
N LEU A 162 -2.97 -6.07 8.56
CA LEU A 162 -1.70 -5.88 9.27
C LEU A 162 -1.06 -4.56 8.82
N LEU A 163 -0.85 -3.65 9.75
CA LEU A 163 0.00 -2.48 9.55
C LEU A 163 1.44 -2.85 9.87
N HIS A 164 2.28 -2.90 8.85
CA HIS A 164 3.72 -2.99 9.04
C HIS A 164 4.24 -1.70 9.67
N ALA A 165 5.26 -1.81 10.51
CA ALA A 165 5.84 -0.66 11.18
C ALA A 165 6.09 0.49 10.21
N GLY A 166 5.30 1.56 10.36
CA GLY A 166 5.39 2.77 9.59
C GLY A 166 6.28 3.81 10.27
N SER A 167 6.71 4.79 9.50
CA SER A 167 7.43 5.97 9.98
C SER A 167 6.65 7.21 9.58
N THR A 168 6.31 8.04 10.55
CA THR A 168 5.66 9.32 10.34
C THR A 168 6.40 10.43 11.09
N SER A 169 6.21 11.67 10.67
CA SER A 169 6.83 12.87 11.24
C SER A 169 5.77 13.77 11.87
N ALA A 170 6.16 14.50 12.87
CA ALA A 170 5.34 15.56 13.48
C ALA A 170 6.12 16.87 13.55
N THR A 171 5.40 18.00 13.52
CA THR A 171 5.96 19.35 13.71
C THR A 171 5.55 19.96 15.05
N GLY A 172 5.25 19.13 16.02
CA GLY A 172 4.80 19.49 17.37
C GLY A 172 4.50 18.24 18.17
N THR A 173 3.76 18.36 19.26
CA THR A 173 3.47 17.23 20.15
C THR A 173 2.90 16.04 19.39
N VAL A 174 3.62 14.91 19.41
CA VAL A 174 3.21 13.67 18.73
C VAL A 174 1.88 13.14 19.30
N ALA A 175 1.01 12.68 18.43
CA ALA A 175 -0.29 12.12 18.78
C ALA A 175 -0.56 10.81 18.03
N THR A 176 -1.47 9.99 18.56
CA THR A 176 -1.86 8.75 17.89
C THR A 176 -2.61 9.03 16.58
N PRO A 177 -2.21 8.40 15.47
CA PRO A 177 -2.95 8.50 14.21
C PRO A 177 -4.16 7.55 14.13
N PHE A 178 -4.39 6.69 15.13
CA PHE A 178 -5.38 5.64 15.08
C PHE A 178 -6.69 6.02 15.73
N SER A 179 -7.80 5.64 15.12
CA SER A 179 -9.16 5.79 15.66
C SER A 179 -10.06 4.65 15.19
N ALA A 180 -11.25 4.57 15.79
CA ALA A 180 -12.39 3.75 15.37
C ALA A 180 -13.44 4.72 14.81
N ALA A 181 -13.38 5.02 13.53
CA ALA A 181 -14.20 6.06 12.90
C ALA A 181 -15.18 5.52 11.85
N VAL A 182 -15.03 4.25 11.43
CA VAL A 182 -15.84 3.62 10.36
C VAL A 182 -16.90 2.68 10.93
N SER A 183 -16.71 2.14 12.13
CA SER A 183 -17.64 1.21 12.80
C SER A 183 -18.85 1.89 13.40
#